data_08adb3f1ab09b8697d7387ded27eb44f
#
_entry.id   08adb3f1ab09b8697d7387ded27eb44f
#
_cell.length_a   1.000
_cell.length_b   1.000
_cell.length_c   1.000
_cell.angle_alpha   90.00
_cell.angle_beta   90.00
_cell.angle_gamma   90.00
#
_symmetry.space_group_name_H-M   'P 1'
#
loop_
_entity.id
_entity.type
_entity.pdbx_description
1 polymer ?
#
loop_
_entity_poly.entity_id
_entity_poly.type
_entity_poly.pdbx_seq_one_letter_code
_entity_poly.pdbx_strand_id
1 'polypeptide(L)'
;MSPEFFIKAAQLLLSLSILIVLHELGHFIPAKLFGTRVEKFYLFFDVKFSLFKKKIGETVYGIGWLPLGGYVKISGMIDESFDKEQMSKPPQPWEFRSKPAWQRLIIMLGGVTVNLALGFFIYMMVLFVWGKQTLPQENIPLGMQPSSIIEKYGFEKGDKILNVDGKELDNVLDINRMLLFRPIDYVTVEKINGSTTEISIPSDLGSDIFKSGQINSFSPIFTAEIDSVIPDSPALYSGLQPGDKILSVNNEAISDWVSFSDWLDNNPDEIINV
;
A
#
# COMPACT_ATOMS: atom_id res chain seq x y z
N MET A 1 16.84 -20.10 10.95
CA MET A 1 15.98 -19.29 10.08
C MET A 1 14.89 -20.21 9.54
N SER A 2 13.63 -19.81 9.65
CA SER A 2 12.50 -20.64 9.20
C SER A 2 12.48 -20.77 7.67
N PRO A 3 11.90 -21.84 7.10
CA PRO A 3 11.70 -21.99 5.66
C PRO A 3 10.95 -20.79 5.04
N GLU A 4 10.01 -20.21 5.78
CA GLU A 4 9.27 -19.01 5.36
C GLU A 4 10.17 -17.80 5.11
N PHE A 5 11.23 -17.61 5.91
CA PHE A 5 12.17 -16.51 5.70
C PHE A 5 12.82 -16.60 4.33
N PHE A 6 13.26 -17.79 3.92
CA PHE A 6 13.90 -17.99 2.62
C PHE A 6 12.91 -17.78 1.46
N ILE A 7 11.66 -18.23 1.62
CA ILE A 7 10.62 -18.01 0.62
C ILE A 7 10.33 -16.50 0.46
N LYS A 8 10.12 -15.79 1.56
CA LYS A 8 9.86 -14.33 1.55
C LYS A 8 11.05 -13.54 0.98
N ALA A 9 12.27 -13.94 1.33
CA ALA A 9 13.49 -13.33 0.78
C ALA A 9 13.62 -13.57 -0.74
N ALA A 10 13.34 -14.78 -1.21
CA ALA A 10 13.37 -15.11 -2.63
C ALA A 10 12.28 -14.33 -3.42
N GLN A 11 11.08 -14.22 -2.87
CA GLN A 11 9.99 -13.42 -3.46
C GLN A 11 10.35 -11.94 -3.56
N LEU A 12 10.96 -11.38 -2.51
CA LEU A 12 11.43 -9.99 -2.51
C LEU A 12 12.49 -9.77 -3.60
N LEU A 13 13.51 -10.63 -3.65
CA LEU A 13 14.57 -10.54 -4.66
C LEU A 13 14.03 -10.68 -6.07
N LEU A 14 13.08 -11.59 -6.31
CA LEU A 14 12.45 -11.77 -7.62
C LEU A 14 11.66 -10.54 -8.02
N SER A 15 10.85 -9.98 -7.12
CA SER A 15 10.05 -8.78 -7.38
C SER A 15 10.93 -7.58 -7.69
N LEU A 16 11.98 -7.35 -6.89
CA LEU A 16 12.97 -6.30 -7.14
C LEU A 16 13.67 -6.50 -8.49
N SER A 17 14.06 -7.73 -8.82
CA SER A 17 14.74 -8.04 -10.09
C SER A 17 13.87 -7.68 -11.29
N ILE A 18 12.58 -8.03 -11.26
CA ILE A 18 11.62 -7.71 -12.32
C ILE A 18 11.47 -6.20 -12.46
N LEU A 19 11.25 -5.48 -11.36
CA LEU A 19 11.11 -4.02 -11.36
C LEU A 19 12.36 -3.33 -11.91
N ILE A 20 13.55 -3.75 -11.49
CA ILE A 20 14.82 -3.20 -11.94
C ILE A 20 15.00 -3.46 -13.43
N VAL A 21 14.84 -4.70 -13.91
CA VAL A 21 15.02 -5.03 -15.33
C VAL A 21 14.07 -4.22 -16.20
N LEU A 22 12.82 -4.09 -15.82
CA LEU A 22 11.83 -3.33 -16.57
C LEU A 22 12.15 -1.83 -16.55
N HIS A 23 12.60 -1.29 -15.43
CA HIS A 23 13.07 0.09 -15.31
C HIS A 23 14.24 0.36 -16.27
N GLU A 24 15.26 -0.48 -16.22
CA GLU A 24 16.44 -0.33 -17.07
C GLU A 24 16.11 -0.53 -18.57
N LEU A 25 15.17 -1.42 -18.89
CA LEU A 25 14.64 -1.57 -20.25
C LEU A 25 13.92 -0.30 -20.73
N GLY A 26 13.26 0.41 -19.82
CA GLY A 26 12.65 1.71 -20.10
C GLY A 26 13.63 2.76 -20.59
N HIS A 27 14.88 2.76 -20.13
CA HIS A 27 15.97 3.59 -20.62
C HIS A 27 16.63 3.00 -21.88
N PHE A 28 16.86 1.70 -21.87
CA PHE A 28 17.59 0.96 -22.88
C PHE A 28 16.88 0.99 -24.24
N ILE A 29 15.58 0.68 -24.27
CA ILE A 29 14.82 0.56 -25.53
C ILE A 29 14.82 1.89 -26.30
N PRO A 30 14.40 3.03 -25.72
CA PRO A 30 14.42 4.29 -26.46
C PRO A 30 15.84 4.74 -26.81
N ALA A 31 16.86 4.48 -25.97
CA ALA A 31 18.24 4.77 -26.30
C ALA A 31 18.67 4.05 -27.59
N LYS A 32 18.35 2.76 -27.73
CA LYS A 32 18.63 1.99 -28.94
C LYS A 32 17.82 2.46 -30.13
N LEU A 33 16.52 2.75 -29.95
CA LEU A 33 15.65 3.26 -31.03
C LEU A 33 16.12 4.59 -31.61
N PHE A 34 16.68 5.47 -30.77
CA PHE A 34 17.23 6.76 -31.23
C PHE A 34 18.69 6.67 -31.65
N GLY A 35 19.22 5.46 -31.82
CA GLY A 35 20.62 5.26 -32.26
C GLY A 35 21.63 5.79 -31.25
N THR A 36 21.31 5.76 -29.97
CA THR A 36 22.27 6.05 -28.90
C THR A 36 22.98 4.77 -28.49
N ARG A 37 24.30 4.83 -28.37
CA ARG A 37 25.11 3.69 -27.99
C ARG A 37 24.91 3.36 -26.52
N VAL A 38 24.56 2.11 -26.22
CA VAL A 38 24.51 1.58 -24.86
C VAL A 38 25.71 0.68 -24.64
N GLU A 39 26.53 1.02 -23.67
CA GLU A 39 27.78 0.31 -23.35
C GLU A 39 27.54 -0.87 -22.43
N LYS A 40 26.68 -0.72 -21.41
CA LYS A 40 26.36 -1.76 -20.45
C LYS A 40 24.88 -1.79 -20.14
N PHE A 41 24.38 -2.99 -19.87
CA PHE A 41 23.05 -3.26 -19.32
C PHE A 41 23.21 -4.30 -18.22
N TYR A 42 23.00 -3.91 -16.97
CA TYR A 42 23.25 -4.77 -15.82
C TYR A 42 22.05 -4.85 -14.89
N LEU A 43 21.66 -6.09 -14.59
CA LEU A 43 20.87 -6.39 -13.42
C LEU A 43 21.82 -6.47 -12.23
N PHE A 44 21.56 -5.70 -11.20
CA PHE A 44 22.40 -5.53 -10.02
C PHE A 44 23.77 -4.88 -10.29
N PHE A 45 24.32 -4.26 -9.26
CA PHE A 45 25.62 -3.61 -9.37
C PHE A 45 26.75 -4.62 -9.38
N ASP A 46 27.70 -4.43 -10.29
CA ASP A 46 28.88 -5.26 -10.47
C ASP A 46 30.14 -4.70 -9.76
N VAL A 47 29.98 -4.21 -8.51
CA VAL A 47 31.08 -3.65 -7.73
C VAL A 47 32.22 -4.68 -7.63
N LYS A 48 33.37 -4.35 -8.22
CA LYS A 48 34.60 -5.17 -8.36
C LYS A 48 34.47 -6.38 -9.31
N PHE A 49 33.35 -7.11 -9.33
CA PHE A 49 33.17 -8.28 -10.22
C PHE A 49 31.70 -8.49 -10.62
N SER A 50 31.50 -9.16 -11.75
CA SER A 50 30.20 -9.59 -12.24
C SER A 50 30.02 -11.10 -12.01
N LEU A 51 28.82 -11.53 -11.64
CA LEU A 51 28.47 -12.95 -11.58
C LEU A 51 28.42 -13.57 -12.98
N PHE A 52 27.87 -12.79 -13.93
CA PHE A 52 27.79 -13.17 -15.32
C PHE A 52 27.92 -11.92 -16.19
N LYS A 53 28.61 -12.06 -17.34
CA LYS A 53 28.69 -11.01 -18.36
C LYS A 53 28.84 -11.61 -19.76
N LYS A 54 28.15 -11.02 -20.74
CA LYS A 54 28.27 -11.39 -22.15
C LYS A 54 28.17 -10.14 -23.03
N LYS A 55 29.11 -9.98 -23.94
CA LYS A 55 29.06 -8.87 -24.92
C LYS A 55 28.25 -9.31 -26.14
N ILE A 56 27.25 -8.53 -26.52
CA ILE A 56 26.44 -8.72 -27.73
C ILE A 56 26.42 -7.38 -28.47
N GLY A 57 27.03 -7.36 -29.66
CA GLY A 57 27.24 -6.13 -30.42
C GLY A 57 28.12 -5.13 -29.63
N GLU A 58 27.61 -3.93 -29.41
CA GLU A 58 28.30 -2.87 -28.67
C GLU A 58 27.99 -2.86 -27.17
N THR A 59 27.01 -3.67 -26.72
CA THR A 59 26.51 -3.69 -25.34
C THR A 59 27.01 -4.89 -24.59
N VAL A 60 27.50 -4.68 -23.36
CA VAL A 60 27.82 -5.75 -22.41
C VAL A 60 26.59 -5.93 -21.49
N TYR A 61 25.99 -7.11 -21.55
CA TYR A 61 24.90 -7.53 -20.67
C TYR A 61 25.49 -8.28 -19.49
N GLY A 62 25.03 -8.03 -18.29
CA GLY A 62 25.58 -8.70 -17.10
C GLY A 62 24.65 -8.75 -15.92
N ILE A 63 25.06 -9.57 -14.94
CA ILE A 63 24.45 -9.68 -13.63
C ILE A 63 25.54 -9.39 -12.60
N GLY A 64 25.33 -8.33 -11.83
CA GLY A 64 26.16 -8.02 -10.67
C GLY A 64 25.81 -8.89 -9.47
N TRP A 65 26.60 -8.82 -8.42
CA TRP A 65 26.37 -9.59 -7.19
C TRP A 65 25.59 -8.81 -6.14
N LEU A 66 25.49 -7.48 -6.24
CA LEU A 66 24.91 -6.61 -5.24
C LEU A 66 23.48 -6.22 -5.61
N PRO A 67 22.42 -6.80 -4.97
CA PRO A 67 21.03 -6.64 -5.38
C PRO A 67 20.39 -5.34 -4.87
N LEU A 68 21.10 -4.21 -4.97
CA LEU A 68 20.63 -2.89 -4.55
C LEU A 68 20.11 -2.02 -5.71
N GLY A 69 20.19 -2.49 -6.95
CA GLY A 69 19.76 -1.76 -8.14
C GLY A 69 20.39 -2.35 -9.40
N GLY A 70 20.03 -1.82 -10.56
CA GLY A 70 20.64 -2.10 -11.85
C GLY A 70 21.17 -0.83 -12.48
N TYR A 71 21.73 -0.92 -13.68
CA TYR A 71 22.11 0.27 -14.43
C TYR A 71 22.22 0.01 -15.94
N VAL A 72 21.95 1.06 -16.69
CA VAL A 72 22.21 1.14 -18.13
C VAL A 72 23.24 2.23 -18.37
N LYS A 73 24.44 1.86 -18.81
CA LYS A 73 25.45 2.86 -19.21
C LYS A 73 25.22 3.31 -20.65
N ILE A 74 24.75 4.54 -20.81
CA ILE A 74 24.48 5.17 -22.10
C ILE A 74 25.60 6.13 -22.43
N SER A 75 26.24 5.98 -23.61
CA SER A 75 27.36 6.84 -24.02
C SER A 75 26.94 8.32 -24.04
N GLY A 76 27.75 9.17 -23.42
CA GLY A 76 27.55 10.64 -23.36
C GLY A 76 26.40 11.08 -22.40
N MET A 77 25.91 10.20 -21.54
CA MET A 77 25.04 10.52 -20.43
C MET A 77 25.87 10.56 -19.15
N ILE A 78 25.65 11.59 -18.31
CA ILE A 78 26.27 11.65 -16.99
C ILE A 78 25.44 10.76 -16.10
N ASP A 79 25.97 9.59 -15.80
CA ASP A 79 25.45 8.64 -14.84
C ASP A 79 26.35 8.58 -13.59
N GLU A 80 26.07 7.68 -12.69
CA GLU A 80 26.84 7.45 -11.46
C GLU A 80 28.31 7.05 -11.74
N SER A 81 28.66 6.68 -12.98
CA SER A 81 30.01 6.27 -13.36
C SER A 81 31.00 7.45 -13.62
N PHE A 82 30.51 8.70 -13.57
CA PHE A 82 31.34 9.94 -13.71
C PHE A 82 32.40 9.87 -14.79
N ASP A 83 32.05 9.53 -16.03
CA ASP A 83 32.99 9.34 -17.12
C ASP A 83 33.48 10.72 -17.68
N LYS A 84 34.27 11.42 -16.84
CA LYS A 84 34.80 12.77 -17.13
C LYS A 84 35.66 12.81 -18.39
N GLU A 85 36.36 11.71 -18.69
CA GLU A 85 37.22 11.64 -19.89
C GLU A 85 36.41 11.65 -21.19
N GLN A 86 35.27 10.95 -21.23
CA GLN A 86 34.36 10.93 -22.38
C GLN A 86 33.74 12.31 -22.58
N MET A 87 33.35 12.99 -21.48
CA MET A 87 32.71 14.29 -21.53
C MET A 87 33.65 15.41 -21.98
N SER A 88 34.97 15.27 -21.84
CA SER A 88 35.98 16.26 -22.29
C SER A 88 36.19 16.29 -23.81
N LYS A 89 35.76 15.24 -24.53
CA LYS A 89 35.87 15.10 -25.99
C LYS A 89 34.66 15.71 -26.70
N PRO A 90 34.80 16.15 -27.98
CA PRO A 90 33.65 16.59 -28.76
C PRO A 90 32.52 15.54 -28.84
N PRO A 91 31.24 15.97 -28.79
CA PRO A 91 30.11 15.05 -28.85
C PRO A 91 30.10 14.21 -30.13
N GLN A 92 29.86 12.92 -30.00
CA GLN A 92 29.73 12.01 -31.15
C GLN A 92 28.26 11.80 -31.51
N PRO A 93 27.91 11.51 -32.77
CA PRO A 93 26.49 11.35 -33.21
C PRO A 93 25.71 10.25 -32.47
N TRP A 94 26.40 9.24 -31.93
CA TRP A 94 25.84 8.14 -31.17
C TRP A 94 25.73 8.39 -29.65
N GLU A 95 26.13 9.59 -29.19
CA GLU A 95 26.08 9.93 -27.78
C GLU A 95 24.74 10.58 -27.39
N PHE A 96 24.27 10.34 -26.18
CA PHE A 96 23.06 10.91 -25.60
C PHE A 96 23.03 12.44 -25.72
N ARG A 97 24.15 13.12 -25.42
CA ARG A 97 24.26 14.58 -25.44
C ARG A 97 24.13 15.20 -26.85
N SER A 98 24.29 14.40 -27.91
CA SER A 98 24.12 14.85 -29.30
C SER A 98 22.66 14.74 -29.78
N LYS A 99 21.79 14.08 -29.02
CA LYS A 99 20.39 13.89 -29.38
C LYS A 99 19.55 15.13 -29.08
N PRO A 100 18.49 15.39 -29.86
CA PRO A 100 17.56 16.48 -29.58
C PRO A 100 16.89 16.32 -28.21
N ALA A 101 16.46 17.43 -27.61
CA ALA A 101 15.96 17.47 -26.21
C ALA A 101 14.83 16.46 -25.95
N TRP A 102 13.88 16.30 -26.88
CA TRP A 102 12.75 15.38 -26.72
C TRP A 102 13.18 13.90 -26.67
N GLN A 103 14.22 13.49 -27.45
CA GLN A 103 14.74 12.13 -27.39
C GLN A 103 15.44 11.88 -26.08
N ARG A 104 16.23 12.85 -25.59
CA ARG A 104 16.87 12.79 -24.29
C ARG A 104 15.85 12.67 -23.17
N LEU A 105 14.77 13.44 -23.23
CA LEU A 105 13.67 13.39 -22.26
C LEU A 105 13.02 11.98 -22.21
N ILE A 106 12.71 11.40 -23.37
CA ILE A 106 12.13 10.05 -23.45
C ILE A 106 13.08 9.01 -22.87
N ILE A 107 14.39 9.09 -23.17
CA ILE A 107 15.39 8.18 -22.61
C ILE A 107 15.43 8.34 -21.07
N MET A 108 15.47 9.57 -20.55
CA MET A 108 15.56 9.82 -19.12
C MET A 108 14.32 9.39 -18.35
N LEU A 109 13.14 9.65 -18.90
CA LEU A 109 11.87 9.30 -18.23
C LEU A 109 11.45 7.85 -18.46
N GLY A 110 12.08 7.13 -19.38
CA GLY A 110 11.69 5.81 -19.82
C GLY A 110 11.55 4.80 -18.68
N GLY A 111 12.51 4.73 -17.79
CA GLY A 111 12.48 3.82 -16.64
C GLY A 111 11.30 4.06 -15.71
N VAL A 112 11.09 5.31 -15.29
CA VAL A 112 9.97 5.68 -14.42
C VAL A 112 8.63 5.44 -15.13
N THR A 113 8.53 5.76 -16.40
CA THR A 113 7.31 5.56 -17.20
C THR A 113 6.92 4.08 -17.28
N VAL A 114 7.89 3.20 -17.51
CA VAL A 114 7.65 1.74 -17.55
C VAL A 114 7.19 1.22 -16.19
N ASN A 115 7.82 1.63 -15.10
CA ASN A 115 7.40 1.20 -13.76
C ASN A 115 6.02 1.73 -13.39
N LEU A 116 5.68 2.96 -13.77
CA LEU A 116 4.35 3.52 -13.58
C LEU A 116 3.29 2.74 -14.38
N ALA A 117 3.56 2.47 -15.66
CA ALA A 117 2.68 1.67 -16.50
C ALA A 117 2.49 0.24 -15.95
N LEU A 118 3.57 -0.38 -15.45
CA LEU A 118 3.51 -1.68 -14.78
C LEU A 118 2.64 -1.63 -13.52
N GLY A 119 2.79 -0.59 -12.70
CA GLY A 119 1.98 -0.38 -11.51
C GLY A 119 0.48 -0.29 -11.84
N PHE A 120 0.12 0.50 -12.85
CA PHE A 120 -1.27 0.55 -13.34
C PHE A 120 -1.75 -0.80 -13.86
N PHE A 121 -0.92 -1.52 -14.60
CA PHE A 121 -1.27 -2.85 -15.14
C PHE A 121 -1.52 -3.84 -14.01
N ILE A 122 -0.63 -3.92 -13.02
CA ILE A 122 -0.79 -4.81 -11.85
C ILE A 122 -2.06 -4.44 -11.08
N TYR A 123 -2.30 -3.14 -10.84
CA TYR A 123 -3.49 -2.69 -10.14
C TYR A 123 -4.78 -3.06 -10.88
N MET A 124 -4.81 -2.85 -12.22
CA MET A 124 -5.92 -3.29 -13.06
C MET A 124 -6.15 -4.80 -12.96
N MET A 125 -5.07 -5.60 -13.01
CA MET A 125 -5.17 -7.07 -12.88
C MET A 125 -5.72 -7.49 -11.51
N VAL A 126 -5.27 -6.84 -10.44
CA VAL A 126 -5.80 -7.08 -9.09
C VAL A 126 -7.29 -6.77 -9.04
N LEU A 127 -7.72 -5.61 -9.55
CA LEU A 127 -9.14 -5.26 -9.59
C LEU A 127 -9.96 -6.20 -10.48
N PHE A 128 -9.39 -6.68 -11.58
CA PHE A 128 -10.08 -7.61 -12.50
C PHE A 128 -10.28 -8.99 -11.88
N VAL A 129 -9.28 -9.49 -11.12
CA VAL A 129 -9.31 -10.84 -10.53
C VAL A 129 -10.09 -10.88 -9.21
N TRP A 130 -9.87 -9.90 -8.33
CA TRP A 130 -10.47 -9.88 -6.99
C TRP A 130 -11.60 -8.87 -6.82
N GLY A 131 -11.79 -7.97 -7.79
CA GLY A 131 -12.77 -6.90 -7.69
C GLY A 131 -12.41 -5.83 -6.65
N LYS A 132 -13.34 -4.92 -6.42
CA LYS A 132 -13.27 -3.95 -5.33
C LYS A 132 -13.98 -4.56 -4.12
N GLN A 133 -13.27 -4.75 -3.03
CA GLN A 133 -13.92 -5.13 -1.77
C GLN A 133 -14.61 -3.91 -1.17
N THR A 134 -15.86 -4.06 -0.85
CA THR A 134 -16.69 -3.04 -0.18
C THR A 134 -17.28 -3.63 1.09
N LEU A 135 -17.47 -2.77 2.08
CA LEU A 135 -18.16 -3.10 3.32
C LEU A 135 -19.43 -2.25 3.40
N PRO A 136 -20.57 -2.74 2.89
CA PRO A 136 -21.83 -2.02 2.98
C PRO A 136 -22.32 -2.02 4.43
N GLN A 137 -23.14 -1.02 4.79
CA GLN A 137 -23.65 -0.87 6.17
C GLN A 137 -24.44 -2.08 6.67
N GLU A 138 -25.11 -2.80 5.78
CA GLU A 138 -25.86 -4.03 6.11
C GLU A 138 -24.99 -5.16 6.70
N ASN A 139 -23.69 -5.17 6.35
CA ASN A 139 -22.73 -6.15 6.88
C ASN A 139 -22.14 -5.73 8.25
N ILE A 140 -22.59 -4.59 8.80
CA ILE A 140 -22.18 -4.08 10.13
C ILE A 140 -23.43 -3.91 10.99
N PRO A 141 -24.05 -5.00 11.45
CA PRO A 141 -25.32 -4.94 12.18
C PRO A 141 -25.22 -4.16 13.49
N LEU A 142 -24.04 -4.13 14.12
CA LEU A 142 -23.79 -3.42 15.37
C LEU A 142 -23.45 -1.92 15.16
N GLY A 143 -23.40 -1.45 13.89
CA GLY A 143 -23.09 -0.06 13.56
C GLY A 143 -21.62 0.27 13.70
N MET A 144 -21.34 1.57 13.92
CA MET A 144 -19.98 2.12 13.93
C MET A 144 -19.60 2.63 15.32
N GLN A 145 -18.30 2.54 15.64
CA GLN A 145 -17.68 3.19 16.78
C GLN A 145 -17.10 4.52 16.30
N PRO A 146 -17.63 5.67 16.72
CA PRO A 146 -17.03 6.97 16.45
C PRO A 146 -15.80 7.17 17.33
N SER A 147 -14.83 7.92 16.82
CA SER A 147 -13.71 8.40 17.62
C SER A 147 -14.17 9.53 18.57
N SER A 148 -13.40 9.81 19.63
CA SER A 148 -13.75 10.83 20.62
C SER A 148 -13.94 12.25 20.05
N ILE A 149 -13.32 12.54 18.89
CA ILE A 149 -13.51 13.83 18.22
C ILE A 149 -14.87 13.88 17.51
N ILE A 150 -15.32 12.76 16.95
CA ILE A 150 -16.58 12.66 16.20
C ILE A 150 -17.79 12.62 17.16
N GLU A 151 -17.65 11.99 18.32
CA GLU A 151 -18.69 11.95 19.36
C GLU A 151 -19.18 13.36 19.75
N LYS A 152 -18.30 14.37 19.73
CA LYS A 152 -18.65 15.76 20.05
C LYS A 152 -19.68 16.38 19.12
N TYR A 153 -19.84 15.81 17.93
CA TYR A 153 -20.79 16.27 16.92
C TYR A 153 -22.12 15.52 16.93
N GLY A 154 -22.32 14.62 17.92
CA GLY A 154 -23.59 13.93 18.13
C GLY A 154 -23.63 12.50 17.55
N PHE A 155 -22.50 11.98 17.09
CA PHE A 155 -22.40 10.56 16.75
C PHE A 155 -22.19 9.73 18.03
N GLU A 156 -22.81 8.55 18.04
CA GLU A 156 -22.78 7.64 19.18
C GLU A 156 -22.34 6.24 18.76
N LYS A 157 -21.78 5.46 19.70
CA LYS A 157 -21.45 4.05 19.47
C LYS A 157 -22.71 3.31 19.00
N GLY A 158 -22.60 2.55 17.90
CA GLY A 158 -23.68 1.78 17.33
C GLY A 158 -24.53 2.51 16.28
N ASP A 159 -24.22 3.78 15.99
CA ASP A 159 -24.85 4.48 14.87
C ASP A 159 -24.54 3.77 13.55
N LYS A 160 -25.56 3.58 12.71
CA LYS A 160 -25.40 3.05 11.35
C LYS A 160 -25.46 4.20 10.36
N ILE A 161 -24.44 4.34 9.54
CA ILE A 161 -24.37 5.39 8.53
C ILE A 161 -25.21 4.99 7.33
N LEU A 162 -26.33 5.69 7.12
CA LEU A 162 -27.24 5.42 6.01
C LEU A 162 -26.80 6.13 4.73
N ASN A 163 -26.48 7.42 4.82
CA ASN A 163 -26.04 8.20 3.67
C ASN A 163 -25.20 9.41 4.09
N VAL A 164 -24.50 10.01 3.13
CA VAL A 164 -23.75 11.25 3.24
C VAL A 164 -24.27 12.20 2.16
N ASP A 165 -24.77 13.36 2.53
CA ASP A 165 -25.39 14.34 1.63
C ASP A 165 -26.47 13.69 0.72
N GLY A 166 -27.28 12.78 1.29
CA GLY A 166 -28.33 12.06 0.59
C GLY A 166 -27.87 10.93 -0.33
N LYS A 167 -26.58 10.56 -0.32
CA LYS A 167 -26.03 9.45 -1.12
C LYS A 167 -25.63 8.30 -0.23
N GLU A 168 -26.11 7.11 -0.53
CA GLU A 168 -25.68 5.87 0.11
C GLU A 168 -24.20 5.58 -0.19
N LEU A 169 -23.53 4.92 0.74
CA LEU A 169 -22.15 4.50 0.61
C LEU A 169 -22.08 3.02 0.25
N ASP A 170 -21.46 2.69 -0.90
CA ASP A 170 -21.12 1.30 -1.26
C ASP A 170 -20.17 0.67 -0.24
N ASN A 171 -19.34 1.51 0.38
CA ASN A 171 -18.40 1.12 1.42
C ASN A 171 -18.47 2.15 2.55
N VAL A 172 -19.00 1.73 3.68
CA VAL A 172 -19.20 2.62 4.84
C VAL A 172 -17.88 3.21 5.36
N LEU A 173 -16.75 2.52 5.16
CA LEU A 173 -15.43 3.04 5.56
C LEU A 173 -14.98 4.27 4.76
N ASP A 174 -15.60 4.52 3.60
CA ASP A 174 -15.32 5.72 2.81
C ASP A 174 -15.69 7.01 3.55
N ILE A 175 -16.55 6.95 4.58
CA ILE A 175 -16.89 8.08 5.44
C ILE A 175 -15.63 8.71 6.05
N ASN A 176 -14.65 7.92 6.49
CA ASN A 176 -13.41 8.42 7.08
C ASN A 176 -12.65 9.34 6.12
N ARG A 177 -12.52 8.90 4.86
CA ARG A 177 -11.87 9.69 3.82
C ARG A 177 -12.70 10.92 3.43
N MET A 178 -14.03 10.78 3.39
CA MET A 178 -14.91 11.89 3.02
C MET A 178 -14.86 13.00 4.08
N LEU A 179 -14.98 12.68 5.36
CA LEU A 179 -14.87 13.65 6.45
C LEU A 179 -13.53 14.40 6.48
N LEU A 180 -12.45 13.72 6.06
CA LEU A 180 -11.11 14.32 6.07
C LEU A 180 -10.84 15.25 4.87
N PHE A 181 -11.34 14.87 3.67
CA PHE A 181 -10.90 15.48 2.41
C PHE A 181 -12.01 16.14 1.57
N ARG A 182 -13.28 16.01 1.97
CA ARG A 182 -14.40 16.56 1.20
C ARG A 182 -15.27 17.47 2.07
N PRO A 183 -15.80 18.54 1.50
CA PRO A 183 -16.89 19.24 2.16
C PRO A 183 -18.11 18.32 2.18
N ILE A 184 -18.68 18.14 3.36
CA ILE A 184 -19.90 17.37 3.63
C ILE A 184 -20.81 18.29 4.43
N ASP A 185 -22.08 18.35 4.07
CA ASP A 185 -23.06 19.18 4.78
C ASP A 185 -23.69 18.40 5.94
N TYR A 186 -24.05 17.14 5.71
CA TYR A 186 -24.64 16.28 6.74
C TYR A 186 -24.42 14.79 6.50
N VAL A 187 -24.55 14.02 7.57
CA VAL A 187 -24.56 12.55 7.55
C VAL A 187 -25.88 12.08 8.18
N THR A 188 -26.61 11.21 7.48
CA THR A 188 -27.80 10.56 8.01
C THR A 188 -27.44 9.26 8.66
N VAL A 189 -27.82 9.07 9.93
CA VAL A 189 -27.56 7.88 10.71
C VAL A 189 -28.84 7.27 11.26
N GLU A 190 -28.88 5.94 11.37
CA GLU A 190 -29.85 5.22 12.18
C GLU A 190 -29.25 5.00 13.57
N LYS A 191 -29.89 5.53 14.59
CA LYS A 191 -29.53 5.36 15.99
C LYS A 191 -29.88 3.95 16.48
N ILE A 192 -29.27 3.51 17.60
CA ILE A 192 -29.57 2.19 18.22
C ILE A 192 -31.07 1.99 18.50
N ASN A 193 -31.79 3.06 18.82
CA ASN A 193 -33.25 3.01 19.05
C ASN A 193 -34.11 2.91 17.78
N GLY A 194 -33.46 2.83 16.59
CA GLY A 194 -34.11 2.78 15.28
C GLY A 194 -34.55 4.13 14.72
N SER A 195 -34.32 5.24 15.42
CA SER A 195 -34.61 6.57 14.88
C SER A 195 -33.57 7.01 13.88
N THR A 196 -34.00 7.66 12.79
CA THR A 196 -33.11 8.28 11.80
C THR A 196 -32.87 9.75 12.17
N THR A 197 -31.62 10.18 12.14
CA THR A 197 -31.22 11.54 12.47
C THR A 197 -30.19 12.04 11.46
N GLU A 198 -30.32 13.31 11.04
CA GLU A 198 -29.33 14.01 10.25
C GLU A 198 -28.38 14.78 11.18
N ILE A 199 -27.10 14.53 11.04
CA ILE A 199 -26.05 15.19 11.81
C ILE A 199 -25.30 16.13 10.90
N SER A 200 -25.37 17.43 11.18
CA SER A 200 -24.68 18.48 10.41
C SER A 200 -23.17 18.40 10.67
N ILE A 201 -22.40 18.55 9.60
CA ILE A 201 -20.94 18.46 9.63
C ILE A 201 -20.34 19.87 9.47
N PRO A 202 -19.59 20.38 10.47
CA PRO A 202 -18.90 21.66 10.34
C PRO A 202 -17.80 21.60 9.28
N SER A 203 -17.62 22.71 8.56
CA SER A 203 -16.64 22.79 7.46
C SER A 203 -15.17 22.63 7.90
N ASP A 204 -14.87 22.82 9.17
CA ASP A 204 -13.55 22.71 9.79
C ASP A 204 -13.27 21.33 10.39
N LEU A 205 -14.26 20.42 10.41
CA LEU A 205 -14.13 19.08 11.00
C LEU A 205 -12.92 18.30 10.43
N GLY A 206 -12.70 18.34 9.12
CA GLY A 206 -11.55 17.65 8.50
C GLY A 206 -10.21 18.15 9.04
N SER A 207 -10.09 19.46 9.30
CA SER A 207 -8.90 20.03 9.93
C SER A 207 -8.74 19.56 11.38
N ASP A 208 -9.82 19.44 12.11
CA ASP A 208 -9.78 18.99 13.51
C ASP A 208 -9.46 17.50 13.63
N ILE A 209 -10.01 16.67 12.74
CA ILE A 209 -9.63 15.26 12.60
C ILE A 209 -8.13 15.15 12.32
N PHE A 210 -7.62 15.91 11.36
CA PHE A 210 -6.19 15.88 11.00
C PHE A 210 -5.29 16.29 12.17
N LYS A 211 -5.63 17.36 12.88
CA LYS A 211 -4.88 17.85 14.05
C LYS A 211 -4.90 16.87 15.22
N SER A 212 -6.02 16.15 15.40
CA SER A 212 -6.16 15.17 16.48
C SER A 212 -5.37 13.89 16.23
N GLY A 213 -4.98 13.61 14.98
CA GLY A 213 -4.37 12.35 14.55
C GLY A 213 -5.36 11.18 14.47
N GLN A 214 -6.65 11.38 14.75
CA GLN A 214 -7.68 10.33 14.71
C GLN A 214 -8.27 10.18 13.30
N ILE A 215 -7.41 9.86 12.33
CA ILE A 215 -7.77 9.79 10.90
C ILE A 215 -8.88 8.75 10.64
N ASN A 216 -8.88 7.64 11.39
CA ASN A 216 -9.96 6.67 11.39
C ASN A 216 -11.05 7.15 12.36
N SER A 217 -11.87 8.08 11.88
CA SER A 217 -12.92 8.71 12.67
C SER A 217 -14.05 7.76 13.04
N PHE A 218 -14.27 6.73 12.24
CA PHE A 218 -15.22 5.65 12.46
C PHE A 218 -14.57 4.30 12.26
N SER A 219 -14.87 3.35 13.14
CA SER A 219 -14.50 1.95 13.01
C SER A 219 -15.75 1.06 13.07
N PRO A 220 -15.84 0.00 12.26
CA PRO A 220 -16.98 -0.91 12.32
C PRO A 220 -16.96 -1.71 13.62
N ILE A 221 -18.14 -1.92 14.20
CA ILE A 221 -18.30 -2.76 15.38
C ILE A 221 -18.65 -4.17 14.92
N PHE A 222 -17.77 -5.13 15.20
CA PHE A 222 -18.00 -6.55 14.92
C PHE A 222 -18.36 -7.29 16.20
N THR A 223 -19.10 -8.38 16.04
CA THR A 223 -19.35 -9.33 17.14
C THR A 223 -18.01 -9.90 17.62
N ALA A 224 -17.92 -10.27 18.90
CA ALA A 224 -16.76 -10.95 19.44
C ALA A 224 -16.73 -12.43 19.05
N GLU A 225 -16.83 -12.72 17.75
CA GLU A 225 -16.76 -14.04 17.16
C GLU A 225 -15.35 -14.30 16.63
N ILE A 226 -14.82 -15.49 16.90
CA ILE A 226 -13.45 -15.88 16.50
C ILE A 226 -13.48 -16.37 15.07
N ASP A 227 -12.82 -15.66 14.16
CA ASP A 227 -12.65 -16.06 12.77
C ASP A 227 -11.56 -17.14 12.62
N SER A 228 -10.44 -16.97 13.32
CA SER A 228 -9.33 -17.91 13.27
C SER A 228 -8.52 -17.90 14.57
N VAL A 229 -7.89 -19.02 14.87
CA VAL A 229 -6.99 -19.16 16.03
C VAL A 229 -5.56 -19.41 15.54
N ILE A 230 -4.62 -18.63 16.07
CA ILE A 230 -3.22 -18.74 15.67
C ILE A 230 -2.67 -20.09 16.10
N PRO A 231 -2.01 -20.88 15.21
CA PRO A 231 -1.35 -22.12 15.58
C PRO A 231 -0.33 -21.91 16.70
N ASP A 232 -0.24 -22.90 17.59
CA ASP A 232 0.69 -22.89 18.74
C ASP A 232 0.52 -21.70 19.70
N SER A 233 -0.69 -21.11 19.76
CA SER A 233 -1.05 -20.03 20.68
C SER A 233 -1.70 -20.54 21.97
N PRO A 234 -1.66 -19.75 23.06
CA PRO A 234 -2.43 -20.04 24.28
C PRO A 234 -3.92 -20.21 24.01
N ALA A 235 -4.50 -19.45 23.08
CA ALA A 235 -5.90 -19.55 22.68
C ALA A 235 -6.24 -20.92 22.09
N LEU A 236 -5.34 -21.51 21.26
CA LEU A 236 -5.54 -22.85 20.74
C LEU A 236 -5.47 -23.90 21.86
N TYR A 237 -4.51 -23.75 22.78
CA TYR A 237 -4.35 -24.70 23.89
C TYR A 237 -5.47 -24.60 24.94
N SER A 238 -6.16 -23.45 25.04
CA SER A 238 -7.36 -23.31 25.87
C SER A 238 -8.63 -23.92 25.26
N GLY A 239 -8.55 -24.34 23.98
CA GLY A 239 -9.66 -24.99 23.28
C GLY A 239 -10.55 -24.06 22.46
N LEU A 240 -10.19 -22.79 22.31
CA LEU A 240 -10.91 -21.84 21.45
C LEU A 240 -10.85 -22.28 19.99
N GLN A 241 -11.97 -22.16 19.29
CA GLN A 241 -12.14 -22.59 17.89
C GLN A 241 -12.72 -21.46 17.03
N PRO A 242 -12.47 -21.47 15.72
CA PRO A 242 -13.17 -20.60 14.79
C PRO A 242 -14.71 -20.80 14.91
N GLY A 243 -15.46 -19.70 14.96
CA GLY A 243 -16.90 -19.68 15.17
C GLY A 243 -17.34 -19.55 16.62
N ASP A 244 -16.43 -19.67 17.60
CA ASP A 244 -16.74 -19.40 19.00
C ASP A 244 -17.04 -17.90 19.18
N LYS A 245 -18.03 -17.59 20.02
CA LYS A 245 -18.40 -16.23 20.35
C LYS A 245 -18.09 -15.93 21.81
N ILE A 246 -17.26 -14.94 22.05
CA ILE A 246 -16.93 -14.48 23.40
C ILE A 246 -18.13 -13.71 23.97
N LEU A 247 -18.71 -14.23 25.03
CA LEU A 247 -19.88 -13.65 25.70
C LEU A 247 -19.49 -12.89 26.97
N SER A 248 -18.43 -13.32 27.64
CA SER A 248 -17.93 -12.69 28.85
C SER A 248 -16.43 -13.00 29.03
N VAL A 249 -15.76 -12.14 29.79
CA VAL A 249 -14.38 -12.35 30.25
C VAL A 249 -14.37 -12.11 31.75
N ASN A 250 -13.90 -13.10 32.54
CA ASN A 250 -13.86 -13.01 34.02
C ASN A 250 -15.21 -12.54 34.63
N ASN A 251 -16.35 -13.03 34.08
CA ASN A 251 -17.73 -12.66 34.41
C ASN A 251 -18.16 -11.24 34.01
N GLU A 252 -17.34 -10.49 33.29
CA GLU A 252 -17.72 -9.21 32.67
C GLU A 252 -18.28 -9.49 31.26
N ALA A 253 -19.48 -8.98 30.98
CA ALA A 253 -20.14 -9.21 29.68
C ALA A 253 -19.41 -8.47 28.56
N ILE A 254 -19.15 -9.16 27.46
CA ILE A 254 -18.55 -8.64 26.23
C ILE A 254 -19.64 -8.50 25.17
N SER A 255 -19.84 -7.30 24.64
CA SER A 255 -20.84 -7.01 23.62
C SER A 255 -20.31 -7.12 22.19
N ASP A 256 -19.05 -6.84 22.02
CA ASP A 256 -18.41 -6.68 20.71
C ASP A 256 -16.90 -6.88 20.81
N TRP A 257 -16.24 -6.99 19.64
CA TRP A 257 -14.80 -7.22 19.56
C TRP A 257 -13.98 -6.07 20.14
N VAL A 258 -14.44 -4.82 20.03
CA VAL A 258 -13.75 -3.65 20.59
C VAL A 258 -13.71 -3.75 22.10
N SER A 259 -14.86 -4.03 22.72
CA SER A 259 -14.97 -4.22 24.18
C SER A 259 -14.07 -5.36 24.68
N PHE A 260 -13.95 -6.44 23.90
CA PHE A 260 -13.04 -7.55 24.21
C PHE A 260 -11.57 -7.13 24.12
N SER A 261 -11.20 -6.44 23.04
CA SER A 261 -9.82 -5.94 22.85
C SER A 261 -9.43 -4.93 23.94
N ASP A 262 -10.31 -3.97 24.23
CA ASP A 262 -10.09 -2.98 25.29
C ASP A 262 -9.91 -3.65 26.66
N TRP A 263 -10.69 -4.71 26.94
CA TRP A 263 -10.53 -5.48 28.15
C TRP A 263 -9.15 -6.11 28.25
N LEU A 264 -8.69 -6.76 27.18
CA LEU A 264 -7.35 -7.38 27.11
C LEU A 264 -6.23 -6.35 27.28
N ASP A 265 -6.34 -5.22 26.61
CA ASP A 265 -5.32 -4.16 26.65
C ASP A 265 -5.18 -3.53 28.04
N ASN A 266 -6.28 -3.49 28.82
CA ASN A 266 -6.27 -2.99 30.18
C ASN A 266 -5.83 -4.03 31.23
N ASN A 267 -5.78 -5.33 30.87
CA ASN A 267 -5.45 -6.45 31.76
C ASN A 267 -4.42 -7.40 31.14
N PRO A 268 -3.23 -6.91 30.73
CA PRO A 268 -2.28 -7.67 29.88
C PRO A 268 -1.68 -8.92 30.54
N ASP A 269 -1.66 -8.99 31.86
CA ASP A 269 -1.01 -10.07 32.63
C ASP A 269 -2.03 -11.00 33.33
N GLU A 270 -3.31 -10.83 33.09
CA GLU A 270 -4.33 -11.65 33.74
C GLU A 270 -4.60 -12.98 33.01
N ILE A 271 -4.86 -14.03 33.82
CA ILE A 271 -5.42 -15.28 33.30
C ILE A 271 -6.89 -15.02 33.05
N ILE A 272 -7.31 -15.18 31.80
CA ILE A 272 -8.68 -14.93 31.38
C ILE A 272 -9.49 -16.21 31.31
N ASN A 273 -10.74 -16.13 31.80
CA ASN A 273 -11.77 -17.15 31.58
C ASN A 273 -12.81 -16.57 30.61
N VAL A 274 -12.95 -17.20 29.46
CA VAL A 274 -13.89 -16.82 28.40
C VAL A 274 -14.98 -17.86 28.26
#